data_dd0dca6ba2eed83f88e2928d2fcd3ef0
#
_entry.id   dd0dca6ba2eed83f88e2928d2fcd3ef0
#
_cell.length_a   1.000
_cell.length_b   1.000
_cell.length_c   1.000
_cell.angle_alpha   90.00
_cell.angle_beta   90.00
_cell.angle_gamma   90.00
#
_symmetry.space_group_name_H-M   'P 1'
#
loop_
_entity.id
_entity.type
_entity.pdbx_description
1 polymer ?
#
loop_
_entity_poly.entity_id
_entity_poly.type
_entity_poly.pdbx_seq_one_letter_code
_entity_poly.pdbx_strand_id
1 'polypeptide(L)'
;MSSDLKSRLISYSLGVLQAFIGVTAAAGGFGLVSDPSGAKMNIPLEWLNNSPFVNYLIPGLVLLVVNGVGNIMAAISTFLRNKHAAHLAAALGIFLVLYITIEVLIIGLRTPLQPLYFTLGIIQFVLGLKLFKQAKAPDQLGIEPAIKKLPT
;
A
#
# COMPACT_ATOMS: atom_id res chain seq x y z
N MET A 1 5.49 -20.58 18.39
CA MET A 1 4.84 -20.34 17.08
C MET A 1 5.88 -20.57 15.99
N SER A 2 5.63 -21.54 15.12
CA SER A 2 6.59 -21.88 14.04
C SER A 2 6.80 -20.69 13.09
N SER A 3 7.98 -20.59 12.48
CA SER A 3 8.31 -19.54 11.51
C SER A 3 7.34 -19.49 10.33
N ASP A 4 6.85 -20.65 9.91
CA ASP A 4 5.88 -20.78 8.83
C ASP A 4 4.51 -20.20 9.20
N LEU A 5 4.04 -20.42 10.42
CA LEU A 5 2.78 -19.83 10.89
C LEU A 5 2.85 -18.30 10.98
N LYS A 6 4.00 -17.77 11.45
CA LYS A 6 4.23 -16.31 11.47
C LYS A 6 4.20 -15.71 10.07
N SER A 7 4.86 -16.36 9.10
CA SER A 7 4.89 -15.91 7.70
C SER A 7 3.49 -15.90 7.09
N ARG A 8 2.71 -16.96 7.32
CA ARG A 8 1.31 -17.03 6.86
C ARG A 8 0.46 -15.90 7.44
N LEU A 9 0.55 -15.68 8.74
CA LEU A 9 -0.23 -14.65 9.44
C LEU A 9 0.10 -13.25 8.89
N ILE A 10 1.39 -12.94 8.70
CA ILE A 10 1.82 -11.66 8.12
C ILE A 10 1.29 -11.50 6.70
N SER A 11 1.39 -12.54 5.86
CA SER A 11 0.88 -12.47 4.48
C SER A 11 -0.64 -12.25 4.45
N TYR A 12 -1.41 -12.97 5.26
CA TYR A 12 -2.87 -12.77 5.31
C TYR A 12 -3.25 -11.38 5.81
N SER A 13 -2.63 -10.90 6.90
CA SER A 13 -2.89 -9.56 7.44
C SER A 13 -2.56 -8.47 6.42
N LEU A 14 -1.41 -8.61 5.74
CA LEU A 14 -0.98 -7.68 4.71
C LEU A 14 -1.93 -7.72 3.49
N GLY A 15 -2.30 -8.89 3.01
CA GLY A 15 -3.21 -9.04 1.88
C GLY A 15 -4.60 -8.44 2.14
N VAL A 16 -5.15 -8.66 3.34
CA VAL A 16 -6.43 -8.06 3.76
C VAL A 16 -6.31 -6.53 3.85
N LEU A 17 -5.22 -6.02 4.43
CA LEU A 17 -4.97 -4.58 4.51
C LEU A 17 -4.88 -3.95 3.12
N GLN A 18 -4.13 -4.55 2.21
CA GLN A 18 -3.99 -4.09 0.83
C GLN A 18 -5.33 -4.13 0.07
N ALA A 19 -6.12 -5.18 0.24
CA ALA A 19 -7.45 -5.28 -0.35
C ALA A 19 -8.38 -4.17 0.16
N PHE A 20 -8.36 -3.88 1.45
CA PHE A 20 -9.12 -2.79 2.05
C PHE A 20 -8.71 -1.42 1.49
N ILE A 21 -7.40 -1.11 1.51
CA ILE A 21 -6.87 0.14 0.95
C ILE A 21 -7.22 0.24 -0.54
N GLY A 22 -7.01 -0.83 -1.29
CA GLY A 22 -7.24 -0.86 -2.72
C GLY A 22 -8.69 -0.60 -3.10
N VAL A 23 -9.65 -1.28 -2.48
CA VAL A 23 -11.08 -1.12 -2.77
C VAL A 23 -11.55 0.28 -2.39
N THR A 24 -11.19 0.76 -1.21
CA THR A 24 -11.64 2.08 -0.73
C THR A 24 -10.98 3.23 -1.50
N ALA A 25 -9.68 3.12 -1.84
CA ALA A 25 -8.99 4.09 -2.70
C ALA A 25 -9.52 4.09 -4.14
N ALA A 26 -9.87 2.91 -4.68
CA ALA A 26 -10.51 2.81 -5.99
C ALA A 26 -11.88 3.49 -6.01
N ALA A 27 -12.71 3.26 -4.99
CA ALA A 27 -14.01 3.91 -4.87
C ALA A 27 -13.89 5.45 -4.75
N GLY A 28 -12.99 5.93 -3.87
CA GLY A 28 -12.72 7.36 -3.71
C GLY A 28 -12.15 8.00 -4.99
N GLY A 29 -11.15 7.36 -5.58
CA GLY A 29 -10.54 7.84 -6.83
C GLY A 29 -11.52 7.85 -8.00
N PHE A 30 -12.36 6.83 -8.14
CA PHE A 30 -13.43 6.79 -9.13
C PHE A 30 -14.44 7.92 -8.92
N GLY A 31 -14.82 8.20 -7.67
CA GLY A 31 -15.69 9.34 -7.34
C GLY A 31 -15.12 10.66 -7.83
N LEU A 32 -13.83 10.93 -7.57
CA LEU A 32 -13.14 12.16 -7.99
C LEU A 32 -12.92 12.23 -9.51
N VAL A 33 -12.67 11.10 -10.17
CA VAL A 33 -12.52 11.06 -11.63
C VAL A 33 -13.86 11.26 -12.34
N SER A 34 -14.94 10.70 -11.81
CA SER A 34 -16.28 10.84 -12.39
C SER A 34 -16.89 12.22 -12.19
N ASP A 35 -16.49 12.93 -11.13
CA ASP A 35 -16.83 14.32 -10.87
C ASP A 35 -15.63 15.09 -10.32
N PRO A 36 -14.78 15.64 -11.19
CA PRO A 36 -13.59 16.38 -10.77
C PRO A 36 -13.85 17.65 -9.98
N SER A 37 -15.08 18.14 -9.95
CA SER A 37 -15.45 19.27 -9.09
C SER A 37 -15.49 18.90 -7.60
N GLY A 38 -15.55 17.60 -7.27
CA GLY A 38 -15.69 17.10 -5.92
C GLY A 38 -17.10 17.16 -5.34
N ALA A 39 -18.06 17.72 -6.07
CA ALA A 39 -19.42 17.97 -5.58
C ALA A 39 -20.14 16.67 -5.17
N LYS A 40 -20.01 15.59 -5.93
CA LYS A 40 -20.60 14.28 -5.60
C LYS A 40 -20.08 13.69 -4.31
N MET A 41 -18.86 14.04 -3.91
CA MET A 41 -18.23 13.56 -2.70
C MET A 41 -18.30 14.58 -1.55
N ASN A 42 -19.02 15.68 -1.75
CA ASN A 42 -19.09 16.81 -0.81
C ASN A 42 -17.70 17.37 -0.44
N ILE A 43 -16.78 17.39 -1.40
CA ILE A 43 -15.43 17.94 -1.24
C ILE A 43 -15.40 19.30 -1.94
N PRO A 44 -15.25 20.42 -1.20
CA PRO A 44 -15.23 21.75 -1.80
C PRO A 44 -14.02 21.94 -2.71
N LEU A 45 -14.23 22.48 -3.90
CA LEU A 45 -13.16 22.78 -4.84
C LEU A 45 -12.19 23.85 -4.31
N GLU A 46 -12.69 24.70 -3.41
CA GLU A 46 -11.92 25.77 -2.73
C GLU A 46 -10.72 25.23 -1.93
N TRP A 47 -10.74 23.97 -1.53
CA TRP A 47 -9.59 23.36 -0.85
C TRP A 47 -8.34 23.27 -1.76
N LEU A 48 -8.54 23.35 -3.08
CA LEU A 48 -7.44 23.35 -4.06
C LEU A 48 -6.90 24.74 -4.39
N ASN A 49 -7.43 25.83 -3.81
CA ASN A 49 -7.04 27.20 -4.18
C ASN A 49 -5.54 27.48 -4.06
N ASN A 50 -4.82 26.77 -3.17
CA ASN A 50 -3.38 26.90 -2.99
C ASN A 50 -2.59 25.73 -3.58
N SER A 51 -3.21 24.93 -4.47
CA SER A 51 -2.60 23.79 -5.12
C SER A 51 -2.29 24.07 -6.60
N PRO A 52 -1.39 23.29 -7.22
CA PRO A 52 -1.20 23.36 -8.67
C PRO A 52 -2.35 22.74 -9.48
N PHE A 53 -3.35 22.16 -8.81
CA PHE A 53 -4.46 21.46 -9.45
C PHE A 53 -5.68 22.35 -9.59
N VAL A 54 -6.25 22.39 -10.80
CA VAL A 54 -7.48 23.13 -11.11
C VAL A 54 -8.74 22.41 -10.61
N ASN A 55 -8.66 21.09 -10.47
CA ASN A 55 -9.73 20.21 -10.01
C ASN A 55 -9.16 18.90 -9.46
N TYR A 56 -10.04 17.99 -9.02
CA TYR A 56 -9.65 16.71 -8.41
C TYR A 56 -9.36 15.58 -9.41
N LEU A 57 -9.32 15.84 -10.73
CA LEU A 57 -9.09 14.79 -11.73
C LEU A 57 -7.73 14.09 -11.54
N ILE A 58 -6.64 14.87 -11.45
CA ILE A 58 -5.28 14.31 -11.31
C ILE A 58 -5.11 13.61 -9.95
N PRO A 59 -5.44 14.25 -8.82
CA PRO A 59 -5.42 13.54 -7.52
C PRO A 59 -6.28 12.27 -7.53
N GLY A 60 -7.48 12.32 -8.11
CA GLY A 60 -8.38 11.19 -8.25
C GLY A 60 -7.80 10.06 -9.09
N LEU A 61 -7.16 10.36 -10.22
CA LEU A 61 -6.49 9.36 -11.07
C LEU A 61 -5.33 8.67 -10.33
N VAL A 62 -4.51 9.42 -9.62
CA VAL A 62 -3.42 8.86 -8.81
C VAL A 62 -3.97 7.96 -7.71
N LEU A 63 -5.02 8.41 -7.03
CA LEU A 63 -5.69 7.63 -5.99
C LEU A 63 -6.28 6.33 -6.58
N LEU A 64 -6.98 6.41 -7.71
CA LEU A 64 -7.62 5.27 -8.37
C LEU A 64 -6.59 4.25 -8.87
N VAL A 65 -5.58 4.71 -9.63
CA VAL A 65 -4.65 3.82 -10.32
C VAL A 65 -3.60 3.28 -9.36
N VAL A 66 -2.90 4.15 -8.64
CA VAL A 66 -1.77 3.71 -7.82
C VAL A 66 -2.26 3.12 -6.50
N ASN A 67 -3.06 3.86 -5.73
CA ASN A 67 -3.53 3.37 -4.42
C ASN A 67 -4.69 2.36 -4.57
N GLY A 68 -5.57 2.51 -5.55
CA GLY A 68 -6.68 1.60 -5.81
C GLY A 68 -6.22 0.32 -6.50
N VAL A 69 -6.03 0.38 -7.81
CA VAL A 69 -5.65 -0.79 -8.62
C VAL A 69 -4.32 -1.38 -8.17
N GLY A 70 -3.32 -0.55 -7.85
CA GLY A 70 -2.02 -1.00 -7.38
C GLY A 70 -2.12 -1.85 -6.11
N ASN A 71 -2.88 -1.43 -5.10
CA ASN A 71 -3.07 -2.22 -3.88
C ASN A 71 -3.92 -3.48 -4.08
N ILE A 72 -4.91 -3.47 -4.98
CA ILE A 72 -5.66 -4.68 -5.34
C ILE A 72 -4.72 -5.73 -5.96
N MET A 73 -3.88 -5.32 -6.93
CA MET A 73 -2.89 -6.20 -7.52
C MET A 73 -1.85 -6.71 -6.51
N ALA A 74 -1.41 -5.83 -5.60
CA ALA A 74 -0.52 -6.21 -4.52
C ALA A 74 -1.16 -7.21 -3.56
N ALA A 75 -2.45 -7.04 -3.22
CA ALA A 75 -3.19 -7.99 -2.40
C ALA A 75 -3.24 -9.38 -3.06
N ILE A 76 -3.57 -9.45 -4.35
CA ILE A 76 -3.56 -10.70 -5.11
C ILE A 76 -2.17 -11.33 -5.08
N SER A 77 -1.11 -10.56 -5.35
CA SER A 77 0.28 -11.03 -5.30
C SER A 77 0.66 -11.57 -3.91
N THR A 78 0.17 -10.92 -2.86
CA THR A 78 0.43 -11.31 -1.46
C THR A 78 -0.30 -12.61 -1.11
N PHE A 79 -1.56 -12.77 -1.50
CA PHE A 79 -2.32 -14.01 -1.28
C PHE A 79 -1.74 -15.19 -2.08
N LEU A 80 -1.28 -14.93 -3.30
CA LEU A 80 -0.59 -15.93 -4.13
C LEU A 80 0.86 -16.18 -3.71
N ARG A 81 1.35 -15.50 -2.67
CA ARG A 81 2.73 -15.60 -2.16
C ARG A 81 3.79 -15.39 -3.24
N ASN A 82 3.54 -14.45 -4.14
CA ASN A 82 4.48 -14.10 -5.19
C ASN A 82 5.77 -13.49 -4.57
N LYS A 83 6.93 -13.81 -5.17
CA LYS A 83 8.24 -13.30 -4.74
C LYS A 83 8.33 -11.77 -4.72
N HIS A 84 7.53 -11.07 -5.49
CA HIS A 84 7.49 -9.61 -5.57
C HIS A 84 6.52 -8.95 -4.58
N ALA A 85 5.68 -9.73 -3.88
CA ALA A 85 4.64 -9.21 -2.99
C ALA A 85 5.20 -8.27 -1.90
N ALA A 86 6.33 -8.65 -1.28
CA ALA A 86 6.97 -7.84 -0.25
C ALA A 86 7.45 -6.47 -0.75
N HIS A 87 8.03 -6.43 -1.95
CA HIS A 87 8.49 -5.18 -2.58
C HIS A 87 7.33 -4.28 -2.96
N LEU A 88 6.27 -4.85 -3.57
CA LEU A 88 5.05 -4.11 -3.91
C LEU A 88 4.38 -3.52 -2.66
N ALA A 89 4.29 -4.31 -1.59
CA ALA A 89 3.72 -3.84 -0.33
C ALA A 89 4.49 -2.66 0.26
N ALA A 90 5.82 -2.76 0.33
CA ALA A 90 6.67 -1.70 0.86
C ALA A 90 6.60 -0.43 -0.02
N ALA A 91 6.68 -0.58 -1.34
CA ALA A 91 6.60 0.55 -2.28
C ALA A 91 5.26 1.27 -2.20
N LEU A 92 4.14 0.54 -2.21
CA LEU A 92 2.80 1.14 -2.12
C LEU A 92 2.52 1.73 -0.74
N GLY A 93 3.05 1.14 0.35
CA GLY A 93 2.95 1.71 1.69
C GLY A 93 3.64 3.07 1.79
N ILE A 94 4.88 3.19 1.27
CA ILE A 94 5.58 4.49 1.20
C ILE A 94 4.81 5.46 0.31
N PHE A 95 4.35 5.01 -0.86
CA PHE A 95 3.61 5.87 -1.79
C PHE A 95 2.34 6.43 -1.12
N LEU A 96 1.59 5.61 -0.41
CA LEU A 96 0.39 6.04 0.31
C LEU A 96 0.72 7.09 1.38
N VAL A 97 1.79 6.89 2.17
CA VAL A 97 2.24 7.87 3.16
C VAL A 97 2.61 9.21 2.50
N LEU A 98 3.37 9.16 1.39
CA LEU A 98 3.74 10.37 0.65
C LEU A 98 2.51 11.05 0.03
N TYR A 99 1.59 10.30 -0.55
CA TYR A 99 0.35 10.82 -1.13
C TYR A 99 -0.47 11.60 -0.08
N ILE A 100 -0.72 11.00 1.08
CA ILE A 100 -1.46 11.66 2.17
C ILE A 100 -0.67 12.86 2.74
N THR A 101 0.65 12.75 2.84
CA THR A 101 1.49 13.87 3.29
C THR A 101 1.35 15.08 2.35
N ILE A 102 1.46 14.85 1.05
CA ILE A 102 1.29 15.90 0.03
C ILE A 102 -0.14 16.47 0.08
N GLU A 103 -1.15 15.61 0.19
CA GLU A 103 -2.55 16.02 0.33
C GLU A 103 -2.72 16.95 1.54
N VAL A 104 -2.22 16.55 2.72
CA VAL A 104 -2.32 17.38 3.94
C VAL A 104 -1.56 18.70 3.80
N LEU A 105 -0.41 18.71 3.13
CA LEU A 105 0.33 19.95 2.88
C LEU A 105 -0.41 20.91 1.96
N ILE A 106 -1.18 20.41 1.02
CA ILE A 106 -1.92 21.20 0.03
C ILE A 106 -3.25 21.71 0.59
N ILE A 107 -4.08 20.81 1.10
CA ILE A 107 -5.46 21.12 1.51
C ILE A 107 -5.65 21.22 3.03
N GLY A 108 -4.61 20.89 3.81
CA GLY A 108 -4.68 20.80 5.26
C GLY A 108 -5.33 19.51 5.76
N LEU A 109 -5.35 19.35 7.07
CA LEU A 109 -6.04 18.22 7.71
C LEU A 109 -7.54 18.52 7.74
N ARG A 110 -8.29 17.93 6.80
CA ARG A 110 -9.71 18.20 6.57
C ARG A 110 -10.63 17.05 6.97
N THR A 111 -10.13 15.82 6.89
CA THR A 111 -10.96 14.63 7.14
C THR A 111 -10.22 13.63 8.04
N PRO A 112 -10.95 12.83 8.84
CA PRO A 112 -10.33 11.77 9.64
C PRO A 112 -9.75 10.63 8.78
N LEU A 113 -10.07 10.59 7.49
CA LEU A 113 -9.51 9.61 6.56
C LEU A 113 -8.01 9.84 6.33
N GLN A 114 -7.55 11.10 6.33
CA GLN A 114 -6.14 11.43 6.11
C GLN A 114 -5.22 10.75 7.16
N PRO A 115 -5.37 10.96 8.47
CA PRO A 115 -4.53 10.27 9.44
C PRO A 115 -4.76 8.76 9.46
N LEU A 116 -5.96 8.29 9.16
CA LEU A 116 -6.25 6.86 9.02
C LEU A 116 -5.39 6.23 7.91
N TYR A 117 -5.49 6.75 6.67
CA TYR A 117 -4.73 6.21 5.54
C TYR A 117 -3.21 6.40 5.69
N PHE A 118 -2.77 7.49 6.29
CA PHE A 118 -1.37 7.68 6.66
C PHE A 118 -0.87 6.53 7.56
N THR A 119 -1.62 6.21 8.61
CA THR A 119 -1.32 5.09 9.52
C THR A 119 -1.34 3.75 8.81
N LEU A 120 -2.35 3.50 7.96
CA LEU A 120 -2.44 2.26 7.18
C LEU A 120 -1.25 2.10 6.22
N GLY A 121 -0.78 3.20 5.61
CA GLY A 121 0.42 3.21 4.77
C GLY A 121 1.68 2.81 5.53
N ILE A 122 1.86 3.33 6.76
CA ILE A 122 2.97 2.92 7.63
C ILE A 122 2.87 1.43 7.99
N ILE A 123 1.70 0.96 8.38
CA ILE A 123 1.49 -0.46 8.73
C ILE A 123 1.80 -1.35 7.52
N GLN A 124 1.30 -0.99 6.33
CA GLN A 124 1.58 -1.71 5.09
C GLN A 124 3.08 -1.77 4.78
N PHE A 125 3.80 -0.66 4.91
CA PHE A 125 5.24 -0.60 4.71
C PHE A 125 5.99 -1.52 5.68
N VAL A 126 5.68 -1.44 6.98
CA VAL A 126 6.30 -2.28 8.01
C VAL A 126 6.05 -3.77 7.78
N LEU A 127 4.80 -4.15 7.42
CA LEU A 127 4.46 -5.54 7.11
C LEU A 127 5.18 -6.02 5.84
N GLY A 128 5.29 -5.16 4.82
CA GLY A 128 6.08 -5.44 3.62
C GLY A 128 7.54 -5.74 3.93
N LEU A 129 8.18 -4.92 4.78
CA LEU A 129 9.56 -5.14 5.22
C LEU A 129 9.73 -6.44 6.04
N LYS A 130 8.76 -6.75 6.91
CA LYS A 130 8.79 -8.02 7.67
C LYS A 130 8.70 -9.23 6.73
N LEU A 131 7.79 -9.18 5.76
CA LEU A 131 7.65 -10.24 4.75
C LEU A 131 8.93 -10.39 3.92
N PHE A 132 9.57 -9.29 3.54
CA PHE A 132 10.84 -9.29 2.81
C PHE A 132 11.97 -9.97 3.59
N LYS A 133 12.11 -9.65 4.90
CA LYS A 133 13.12 -10.26 5.76
C LYS A 133 12.89 -11.77 5.92
N GLN A 134 11.64 -12.21 6.01
CA GLN A 134 11.30 -13.63 6.11
C GLN A 134 11.58 -14.40 4.82
N ALA A 135 11.37 -13.78 3.66
CA ALA A 135 11.68 -14.40 2.37
C ALA A 135 13.19 -14.62 2.15
N LYS A 136 14.03 -13.77 2.76
CA LYS A 136 15.51 -13.91 2.68
C LYS A 136 16.10 -14.91 3.68
N ALA A 137 15.41 -15.20 4.78
CA ALA A 137 15.91 -16.07 5.84
C ALA A 137 16.15 -17.54 5.42
N PRO A 138 15.38 -18.18 4.52
CA PRO A 138 15.63 -19.56 4.09
C PRO A 138 16.89 -19.74 3.24
N ASP A 139 17.29 -18.69 2.50
CA ASP A 139 18.39 -18.78 1.53
C ASP A 139 19.78 -18.79 2.22
N GLN A 140 19.89 -18.28 3.44
CA GLN A 140 21.12 -18.34 4.23
C GLN A 140 21.32 -19.67 4.98
N LEU A 141 20.23 -20.42 5.22
CA LEU A 141 20.27 -21.72 5.87
C LEU A 141 20.47 -22.88 4.89
N GLY A 142 20.29 -22.65 3.57
CA GLY A 142 20.40 -23.67 2.55
C GLY A 142 21.83 -23.95 2.05
N ILE A 143 22.79 -23.09 2.34
CA ILE A 143 24.17 -23.20 1.80
C ILE A 143 25.09 -24.02 2.73
N GLU A 144 24.78 -24.13 4.02
CA GLU A 144 25.64 -24.82 4.97
C GLU A 144 25.61 -26.35 4.99
N PRO A 145 24.51 -27.06 4.65
CA PRO A 145 24.52 -28.52 4.72
C PRO A 145 25.18 -29.23 3.54
N ALA A 146 25.35 -28.55 2.40
CA ALA A 146 25.92 -29.19 1.20
C ALA A 146 27.45 -29.32 1.25
N ILE A 147 28.14 -28.40 1.91
CA ILE A 147 29.62 -28.38 2.00
C ILE A 147 30.12 -29.42 3.02
N LYS A 148 29.32 -29.77 4.02
CA LYS A 148 29.69 -30.70 5.11
C LYS A 148 29.56 -32.19 4.75
N LYS A 149 29.12 -32.52 3.53
CA LYS A 149 28.94 -33.90 3.02
C LYS A 149 29.91 -34.30 1.93
N LEU A 150 31.01 -33.55 1.72
CA LEU A 150 32.08 -34.00 0.85
C LEU A 150 32.98 -34.97 1.64
N PRO A 151 33.10 -36.26 1.25
CA PRO A 151 34.03 -37.18 1.88
C PRO A 151 35.45 -36.77 1.51
N THR A 152 36.30 -36.72 2.53
CA THR A 152 37.75 -36.60 2.40
C THR A 152 38.36 -37.87 1.84
#